data_c752ee35b5969fe3d74535e633b83c74
#
_entry.id   c752ee35b5969fe3d74535e633b83c74
#
_cell.length_a   1.000
_cell.length_b   1.000
_cell.length_c   1.000
_cell.angle_alpha   90.00
_cell.angle_beta   90.00
_cell.angle_gamma   90.00
#
_symmetry.space_group_name_H-M   'P 1'
#
loop_
_entity.id
_entity.type
_entity.pdbx_description
1 polymer ?
#
loop_
_entity_poly.entity_id
_entity_poly.type
_entity_poly.pdbx_seq_one_letter_code
_entity_poly.pdbx_strand_id
1 'polypeptide(L)'
;IIHKINRGLGETIRDLIEHVVYISNNDDVIVRMDCDVSHEPKFMKGMIEQLSNGFDVVIASRFVKGGGTVGLNRYRRVISIIAQYFMRFFFRVDGLKEYSSGYRAYSAKVLKHAVKVYGNNFIQLKGMGFTGTLEKVIKLKMINARFGESPMVLRYDQKLSSSKMVSSITTLGYITLVIMYYWPFGGWK
;
A
#
# COMPACT_ATOMS: atom_id res chain seq x y z
N ILE A 1 -17.97 1.52 8.82
CA ILE A 1 -17.65 0.38 9.71
C ILE A 1 -17.22 0.94 11.05
N ILE A 2 -17.84 0.45 12.13
CA ILE A 2 -17.50 0.85 13.50
C ILE A 2 -16.96 -0.39 14.23
N HIS A 3 -15.70 -0.31 14.68
CA HIS A 3 -15.10 -1.34 15.51
C HIS A 3 -15.28 -0.98 17.00
N LYS A 4 -15.81 -1.88 17.81
CA LYS A 4 -15.98 -1.68 19.26
C LYS A 4 -14.64 -1.63 20.00
N ILE A 5 -13.61 -2.29 19.45
CA ILE A 5 -12.26 -2.32 20.00
C ILE A 5 -11.24 -2.07 18.88
N ASN A 6 -10.04 -1.61 19.23
CA ASN A 6 -8.95 -1.47 18.27
C ASN A 6 -8.45 -2.86 17.84
N ARG A 7 -8.66 -3.21 16.57
CA ARG A 7 -8.26 -4.50 15.97
C ARG A 7 -6.92 -4.42 15.22
N GLY A 8 -6.28 -3.25 15.23
CA GLY A 8 -5.06 -2.99 14.51
C GLY A 8 -5.28 -2.62 13.04
N LEU A 9 -4.21 -2.13 12.41
CA LEU A 9 -4.26 -1.58 11.05
C LEU A 9 -4.64 -2.64 9.99
N GLY A 10 -4.04 -3.83 10.09
CA GLY A 10 -4.26 -4.89 9.10
C GLY A 10 -5.70 -5.37 9.04
N GLU A 11 -6.31 -5.65 10.20
CA GLU A 11 -7.72 -6.04 10.28
C GLU A 11 -8.65 -4.93 9.80
N THR A 12 -8.40 -3.69 10.22
CA THR A 12 -9.22 -2.56 9.79
C THR A 12 -9.19 -2.37 8.27
N ILE A 13 -8.02 -2.49 7.65
CA ILE A 13 -7.90 -2.37 6.19
C ILE A 13 -8.60 -3.53 5.49
N ARG A 14 -8.51 -4.76 6.02
CA ARG A 14 -9.22 -5.91 5.45
C ARG A 14 -10.73 -5.66 5.46
N ASP A 15 -11.28 -5.32 6.61
CA ASP A 15 -12.72 -5.09 6.77
C ASP A 15 -13.21 -3.96 5.85
N LEU A 16 -12.40 -2.90 5.68
CA LEU A 16 -12.69 -1.81 4.75
C LEU A 16 -12.69 -2.30 3.29
N ILE A 17 -11.72 -3.12 2.89
CA ILE A 17 -11.65 -3.66 1.52
C ILE A 17 -12.83 -4.58 1.25
N GLU A 18 -13.16 -5.49 2.15
CA GLU A 18 -14.30 -6.39 2.01
C GLU A 18 -15.61 -5.60 1.86
N HIS A 19 -15.81 -4.59 2.72
CA HIS A 19 -17.01 -3.75 2.66
C HIS A 19 -17.10 -2.96 1.36
N VAL A 20 -16.01 -2.30 0.97
CA VAL A 20 -16.00 -1.47 -0.25
C VAL A 20 -16.19 -2.31 -1.51
N VAL A 21 -15.63 -3.51 -1.56
CA VAL A 21 -15.83 -4.47 -2.66
C VAL A 21 -17.29 -4.91 -2.75
N TYR A 22 -17.96 -5.08 -1.61
CA TYR A 22 -19.38 -5.45 -1.56
C TYR A 22 -20.29 -4.36 -2.13
N ILE A 23 -20.04 -3.09 -1.81
CA ILE A 23 -20.91 -1.97 -2.22
C ILE A 23 -20.54 -1.34 -3.57
N SER A 24 -19.35 -1.58 -4.10
CA SER A 24 -18.87 -0.95 -5.35
C SER A 24 -19.37 -1.66 -6.60
N ASN A 25 -19.51 -0.90 -7.70
CA ASN A 25 -19.65 -1.43 -9.05
C ASN A 25 -18.28 -1.73 -9.66
N ASN A 26 -18.24 -2.44 -10.81
CA ASN A 26 -16.97 -2.80 -11.45
C ASN A 26 -16.20 -1.58 -11.97
N ASP A 27 -16.88 -0.55 -12.37
CA ASP A 27 -16.28 0.66 -12.96
C ASP A 27 -15.92 1.71 -11.92
N ASP A 28 -16.17 1.43 -10.63
CA ASP A 28 -15.84 2.36 -9.56
C ASP A 28 -14.34 2.41 -9.30
N VAL A 29 -13.88 3.57 -8.84
CA VAL A 29 -12.54 3.81 -8.35
C VAL A 29 -12.54 3.86 -6.83
N ILE A 30 -11.67 3.08 -6.21
CA ILE A 30 -11.53 3.01 -4.76
C ILE A 30 -10.21 3.68 -4.35
N VAL A 31 -10.31 4.78 -3.59
CA VAL A 31 -9.14 5.49 -3.09
C VAL A 31 -8.99 5.27 -1.59
N ARG A 32 -7.83 4.78 -1.18
CA ARG A 32 -7.43 4.70 0.22
C ARG A 32 -6.43 5.80 0.55
N MET A 33 -6.69 6.58 1.57
CA MET A 33 -5.76 7.55 2.14
C MET A 33 -5.78 7.49 3.67
N ASP A 34 -4.72 7.98 4.31
CA ASP A 34 -4.72 8.18 5.75
C ASP A 34 -5.38 9.53 6.07
N CYS A 35 -6.08 9.62 7.21
CA CYS A 35 -6.84 10.82 7.62
C CYS A 35 -6.05 11.73 8.58
N ASP A 36 -4.71 11.69 8.53
CA ASP A 36 -3.84 12.43 9.46
C ASP A 36 -3.19 13.69 8.85
N VAL A 37 -3.82 14.27 7.82
CA VAL A 37 -3.39 15.47 7.08
C VAL A 37 -2.09 15.29 6.28
N SER A 38 -1.39 14.17 6.43
CA SER A 38 -0.14 13.90 5.68
C SER A 38 -0.39 13.61 4.20
N HIS A 39 -1.59 13.14 3.88
CA HIS A 39 -2.05 12.84 2.52
C HIS A 39 -3.05 13.89 2.04
N GLU A 40 -2.64 14.75 1.11
CA GLU A 40 -3.52 15.79 0.58
C GLU A 40 -4.45 15.21 -0.51
N PRO A 41 -5.79 15.48 -0.46
CA PRO A 41 -6.76 14.97 -1.45
C PRO A 41 -6.46 15.41 -2.89
N LYS A 42 -5.77 16.51 -3.10
CA LYS A 42 -5.44 17.03 -4.45
C LYS A 42 -4.71 16.03 -5.35
N PHE A 43 -3.98 15.06 -4.74
CA PHE A 43 -3.26 14.03 -5.49
C PHE A 43 -4.16 12.91 -6.02
N MET A 44 -5.42 12.80 -5.56
CA MET A 44 -6.37 11.80 -6.07
C MET A 44 -6.59 11.91 -7.56
N LYS A 45 -6.69 13.15 -8.09
CA LYS A 45 -6.95 13.39 -9.50
C LYS A 45 -5.92 12.69 -10.40
N GLY A 46 -4.63 12.86 -10.12
CA GLY A 46 -3.58 12.22 -10.89
C GLY A 46 -3.58 10.68 -10.77
N MET A 47 -4.00 10.13 -9.63
CA MET A 47 -4.14 8.67 -9.48
C MET A 47 -5.33 8.14 -10.30
N ILE A 48 -6.47 8.82 -10.29
CA ILE A 48 -7.65 8.45 -11.07
C ILE A 48 -7.35 8.50 -12.57
N GLU A 49 -6.62 9.51 -13.01
CA GLU A 49 -6.17 9.67 -14.39
C GLU A 49 -5.29 8.51 -14.86
N GLN A 50 -4.38 8.02 -14.01
CA GLN A 50 -3.57 6.84 -14.30
C GLN A 50 -4.43 5.56 -14.39
N LEU A 51 -5.43 5.39 -13.52
CA LEU A 51 -6.37 4.26 -13.65
C LEU A 51 -7.12 4.30 -14.98
N SER A 52 -7.54 5.47 -15.43
CA SER A 52 -8.19 5.65 -16.74
C SER A 52 -7.24 5.30 -17.91
N ASN A 53 -5.92 5.43 -17.72
CA ASN A 53 -4.90 5.02 -18.69
C ASN A 53 -4.63 3.50 -18.66
N GLY A 54 -5.42 2.74 -17.92
CA GLY A 54 -5.41 1.29 -17.94
C GLY A 54 -4.58 0.63 -16.85
N PHE A 55 -4.10 1.35 -15.84
CA PHE A 55 -3.54 0.73 -14.64
C PHE A 55 -4.67 0.21 -13.73
N ASP A 56 -4.37 -0.85 -12.97
CA ASP A 56 -5.32 -1.46 -12.03
C ASP A 56 -5.11 -0.94 -10.61
N VAL A 57 -3.87 -0.57 -10.30
CA VAL A 57 -3.42 -0.04 -9.00
C VAL A 57 -2.50 1.14 -9.23
N VAL A 58 -2.81 2.28 -8.62
CA VAL A 58 -1.93 3.46 -8.67
C VAL A 58 -1.51 3.85 -7.26
N ILE A 59 -0.21 3.99 -7.06
CA ILE A 59 0.38 4.36 -5.79
C ILE A 59 0.81 5.83 -5.84
N ALA A 60 0.38 6.61 -4.85
CA ALA A 60 0.90 7.95 -4.66
C ALA A 60 2.36 7.88 -4.20
N SER A 61 3.28 8.35 -5.03
CA SER A 61 4.72 8.11 -4.92
C SER A 61 5.51 9.37 -4.60
N ARG A 62 6.40 9.24 -3.63
CA ARG A 62 7.39 10.26 -3.26
C ARG A 62 8.64 10.21 -4.13
N PHE A 63 8.82 9.14 -4.91
CA PHE A 63 10.06 8.79 -5.62
C PHE A 63 9.98 9.00 -7.13
N VAL A 64 8.87 9.45 -7.66
CA VAL A 64 8.72 9.86 -9.06
C VAL A 64 8.93 11.37 -9.22
N LYS A 65 9.17 11.83 -10.44
CA LYS A 65 9.33 13.26 -10.76
C LYS A 65 8.08 14.02 -10.28
N GLY A 66 8.28 15.06 -9.49
CA GLY A 66 7.20 15.84 -8.86
C GLY A 66 6.76 15.31 -7.48
N GLY A 67 7.24 14.15 -7.05
CA GLY A 67 7.03 13.61 -5.71
C GLY A 67 8.07 14.10 -4.71
N GLY A 68 7.77 13.95 -3.41
CA GLY A 68 8.70 14.35 -2.37
C GLY A 68 8.19 14.10 -0.95
N THR A 69 8.99 14.54 0.03
CA THR A 69 8.65 14.48 1.46
C THR A 69 9.11 15.75 2.15
N VAL A 70 8.23 16.37 2.92
CA VAL A 70 8.51 17.57 3.73
C VAL A 70 8.39 17.23 5.21
N GLY A 71 9.31 17.75 6.04
CA GLY A 71 9.28 17.58 7.50
C GLY A 71 9.74 16.23 8.03
N LEU A 72 10.26 15.34 7.20
CA LEU A 72 10.77 14.04 7.65
C LEU A 72 12.21 14.14 8.16
N ASN A 73 12.47 13.63 9.36
CA ASN A 73 13.81 13.53 9.94
C ASN A 73 14.75 12.72 9.02
N ARG A 74 16.02 13.14 8.93
CA ARG A 74 17.06 12.49 8.09
C ARG A 74 17.20 10.99 8.36
N TYR A 75 17.21 10.57 9.62
CA TYR A 75 17.27 9.15 10.00
C TYR A 75 16.11 8.33 9.42
N ARG A 76 14.88 8.81 9.59
CA ARG A 76 13.69 8.15 9.03
C ARG A 76 13.68 8.13 7.50
N ARG A 77 14.24 9.18 6.89
CA ARG A 77 14.39 9.23 5.43
C ARG A 77 15.30 8.14 4.92
N VAL A 78 16.46 7.94 5.56
CA VAL A 78 17.43 6.89 5.21
C VAL A 78 16.78 5.50 5.38
N ILE A 79 16.15 5.22 6.51
CA ILE A 79 15.45 3.95 6.74
C ILE A 79 14.37 3.70 5.68
N SER A 80 13.60 4.73 5.33
CA SER A 80 12.56 4.60 4.30
C SER A 80 13.17 4.25 2.93
N ILE A 81 14.29 4.85 2.57
CA ILE A 81 15.01 4.56 1.32
C ILE A 81 15.55 3.13 1.33
N ILE A 82 16.19 2.70 2.41
CA ILE A 82 16.70 1.32 2.55
C ILE A 82 15.55 0.31 2.41
N ALA A 83 14.42 0.55 3.09
CA ALA A 83 13.25 -0.30 2.99
C ALA A 83 12.70 -0.40 1.54
N GLN A 84 12.70 0.72 0.77
CA GLN A 84 12.30 0.69 -0.64
C GLN A 84 13.25 -0.18 -1.49
N TYR A 85 14.56 -0.03 -1.32
CA TYR A 85 15.54 -0.85 -2.04
C TYR A 85 15.40 -2.34 -1.68
N PHE A 86 15.21 -2.65 -0.39
CA PHE A 86 14.95 -4.02 0.08
C PHE A 86 13.70 -4.61 -0.60
N MET A 87 12.59 -3.90 -0.56
CA MET A 87 11.34 -4.36 -1.17
C MET A 87 11.47 -4.52 -2.69
N ARG A 88 12.15 -3.60 -3.36
CA ARG A 88 12.40 -3.66 -4.80
C ARG A 88 13.34 -4.81 -5.19
N PHE A 89 14.31 -5.14 -4.36
CA PHE A 89 15.22 -6.26 -4.60
C PHE A 89 14.50 -7.60 -4.58
N PHE A 90 13.68 -7.85 -3.55
CA PHE A 90 12.97 -9.11 -3.40
C PHE A 90 11.65 -9.17 -4.21
N PHE A 91 10.92 -8.07 -4.32
CA PHE A 91 9.59 -8.01 -4.91
C PHE A 91 9.51 -6.96 -6.02
N ARG A 92 10.32 -7.17 -7.05
CA ARG A 92 10.37 -6.24 -8.17
C ARG A 92 9.04 -6.20 -8.93
N VAL A 93 8.45 -5.01 -9.00
CA VAL A 93 7.33 -4.69 -9.87
C VAL A 93 7.78 -3.63 -10.85
N ASP A 94 7.66 -3.92 -12.16
CA ASP A 94 8.15 -3.02 -13.19
C ASP A 94 7.42 -1.67 -13.13
N GLY A 95 8.21 -0.59 -13.22
CA GLY A 95 7.71 0.78 -13.11
C GLY A 95 7.44 1.26 -11.68
N LEU A 96 7.43 0.39 -10.66
CA LEU A 96 7.13 0.76 -9.28
C LEU A 96 8.40 1.14 -8.50
N LYS A 97 8.36 2.32 -7.86
CA LYS A 97 9.41 2.85 -6.99
C LYS A 97 8.94 3.00 -5.54
N GLU A 98 7.64 3.16 -5.30
CA GLU A 98 7.03 3.36 -4.00
C GLU A 98 6.25 2.11 -3.56
N TYR A 99 6.72 1.42 -2.53
CA TYR A 99 6.09 0.22 -1.99
C TYR A 99 5.36 0.47 -0.67
N SER A 100 5.78 1.47 0.09
CA SER A 100 5.34 1.68 1.48
C SER A 100 4.17 2.64 1.63
N SER A 101 3.88 3.45 0.61
CA SER A 101 2.76 4.41 0.68
C SER A 101 1.43 3.68 0.84
N GLY A 102 0.65 4.14 1.81
CA GLY A 102 -0.73 3.72 2.01
C GLY A 102 -1.73 4.45 1.13
N TYR A 103 -1.33 5.56 0.51
CA TYR A 103 -2.16 6.35 -0.36
C TYR A 103 -2.19 5.72 -1.75
N ARG A 104 -3.30 5.07 -2.07
CA ARG A 104 -3.45 4.25 -3.29
C ARG A 104 -4.83 4.37 -3.87
N ALA A 105 -4.89 4.33 -5.20
CA ALA A 105 -6.14 4.16 -5.94
C ALA A 105 -6.16 2.77 -6.59
N TYR A 106 -7.33 2.17 -6.65
CA TYR A 106 -7.57 0.85 -7.22
C TYR A 106 -8.79 0.89 -8.13
N SER A 107 -8.77 0.13 -9.22
CA SER A 107 -10.02 -0.22 -9.88
C SER A 107 -10.82 -1.17 -8.97
N ALA A 108 -12.14 -0.98 -8.87
CA ALA A 108 -12.98 -1.90 -8.08
C ALA A 108 -12.85 -3.34 -8.60
N LYS A 109 -12.70 -3.50 -9.92
CA LYS A 109 -12.51 -4.78 -10.60
C LYS A 109 -11.33 -5.57 -10.05
N VAL A 110 -10.16 -4.92 -9.87
CA VAL A 110 -8.96 -5.61 -9.35
C VAL A 110 -9.10 -6.00 -7.88
N LEU A 111 -9.73 -5.15 -7.05
CA LEU A 111 -9.98 -5.51 -5.64
C LEU A 111 -11.00 -6.64 -5.50
N LYS A 112 -12.08 -6.63 -6.30
CA LYS A 112 -13.04 -7.74 -6.36
C LYS A 112 -12.37 -9.05 -6.77
N HIS A 113 -11.50 -9.00 -7.77
CA HIS A 113 -10.74 -10.17 -8.19
C HIS A 113 -9.79 -10.65 -7.08
N ALA A 114 -9.06 -9.75 -6.43
CA ALA A 114 -8.18 -10.10 -5.32
C ALA A 114 -8.93 -10.73 -4.14
N VAL A 115 -10.08 -10.16 -3.75
CA VAL A 115 -10.93 -10.72 -2.69
C VAL A 115 -11.49 -12.08 -3.08
N LYS A 116 -11.90 -12.27 -4.35
CA LYS A 116 -12.35 -13.57 -4.86
C LYS A 116 -11.26 -14.64 -4.80
N VAL A 117 -10.01 -14.28 -5.13
CA VAL A 117 -8.87 -15.23 -5.15
C VAL A 117 -8.36 -15.54 -3.74
N TYR A 118 -8.19 -14.51 -2.91
CA TYR A 118 -7.50 -14.64 -1.63
C TYR A 118 -8.42 -14.65 -0.41
N GLY A 119 -9.65 -14.13 -0.53
CA GLY A 119 -10.57 -14.01 0.60
C GLY A 119 -9.93 -13.32 1.80
N ASN A 120 -10.10 -13.91 2.97
CA ASN A 120 -9.51 -13.44 4.24
C ASN A 120 -7.97 -13.41 4.22
N ASN A 121 -7.34 -14.15 3.31
CA ASN A 121 -5.90 -14.20 3.16
C ASN A 121 -5.33 -13.04 2.32
N PHE A 122 -6.15 -12.12 1.82
CA PHE A 122 -5.65 -10.96 1.08
C PHE A 122 -4.68 -10.10 1.92
N ILE A 123 -4.85 -10.09 3.25
CA ILE A 123 -3.88 -9.58 4.21
C ILE A 123 -3.71 -10.64 5.29
N GLN A 124 -2.61 -11.39 5.29
CA GLN A 124 -2.33 -12.47 6.26
C GLN A 124 -1.59 -11.95 7.48
N LEU A 125 -0.57 -11.09 7.28
CA LEU A 125 0.28 -10.56 8.35
C LEU A 125 -0.35 -9.33 9.03
N LYS A 126 -1.58 -9.47 9.50
CA LYS A 126 -2.42 -8.39 10.01
C LYS A 126 -1.87 -7.71 11.27
N GLY A 127 -1.20 -8.47 12.14
CA GLY A 127 -0.59 -7.98 13.38
C GLY A 127 0.81 -7.39 13.20
N MET A 128 1.40 -7.44 12.01
CA MET A 128 2.79 -7.05 11.78
C MET A 128 2.93 -5.62 11.21
N GLY A 129 2.30 -4.65 11.87
CA GLY A 129 2.43 -3.24 11.58
C GLY A 129 2.02 -2.87 10.14
N PHE A 130 2.92 -2.23 9.39
CA PHE A 130 2.66 -1.78 8.02
C PHE A 130 2.92 -2.84 6.94
N THR A 131 3.24 -4.06 7.33
CA THR A 131 3.56 -5.18 6.42
C THR A 131 2.46 -5.47 5.40
N GLY A 132 1.20 -5.39 5.80
CA GLY A 132 0.06 -5.57 4.90
C GLY A 132 0.01 -4.59 3.71
N THR A 133 0.77 -3.49 3.76
CA THR A 133 0.91 -2.58 2.62
C THR A 133 1.76 -3.19 1.50
N LEU A 134 2.86 -3.84 1.84
CA LEU A 134 3.69 -4.59 0.89
C LEU A 134 3.01 -5.89 0.47
N GLU A 135 2.41 -6.63 1.40
CA GLU A 135 1.71 -7.89 1.11
C GLU A 135 0.64 -7.72 0.03
N LYS A 136 -0.12 -6.62 0.06
CA LYS A 136 -1.09 -6.31 -1.00
C LYS A 136 -0.42 -6.08 -2.36
N VAL A 137 0.75 -5.45 -2.42
CA VAL A 137 1.49 -5.30 -3.69
C VAL A 137 1.87 -6.66 -4.24
N ILE A 138 2.41 -7.54 -3.40
CA ILE A 138 2.80 -8.90 -3.78
C ILE A 138 1.59 -9.64 -4.37
N LYS A 139 0.49 -9.72 -3.63
CA LYS A 139 -0.70 -10.48 -4.03
C LYS A 139 -1.41 -9.91 -5.26
N LEU A 140 -1.46 -8.60 -5.38
CA LEU A 140 -2.01 -7.95 -6.58
C LEU A 140 -1.13 -8.21 -7.80
N LYS A 141 0.21 -8.22 -7.65
CA LYS A 141 1.11 -8.59 -8.74
C LYS A 141 0.94 -10.06 -9.15
N MET A 142 0.75 -10.97 -8.19
CA MET A 142 0.53 -12.40 -8.48
C MET A 142 -0.74 -12.67 -9.28
N ILE A 143 -1.73 -11.79 -9.23
CA ILE A 143 -2.92 -11.83 -10.10
C ILE A 143 -2.79 -10.94 -11.34
N ASN A 144 -1.58 -10.58 -11.72
CA ASN A 144 -1.24 -9.78 -12.90
C ASN A 144 -1.83 -8.37 -12.92
N ALA A 145 -2.07 -7.74 -11.77
CA ALA A 145 -2.48 -6.34 -11.71
C ALA A 145 -1.38 -5.43 -12.29
N ARG A 146 -1.79 -4.42 -13.06
CA ARG A 146 -0.90 -3.41 -13.66
C ARG A 146 -0.75 -2.25 -12.69
N PHE A 147 0.50 -1.95 -12.32
CA PHE A 147 0.83 -0.89 -11.37
C PHE A 147 1.28 0.38 -12.06
N GLY A 148 0.75 1.52 -11.59
CA GLY A 148 1.20 2.85 -11.93
C GLY A 148 1.58 3.67 -10.70
N GLU A 149 2.23 4.80 -10.90
CA GLU A 149 2.57 5.76 -9.86
C GLU A 149 2.11 7.15 -10.25
N SER A 150 1.63 7.91 -9.26
CA SER A 150 1.31 9.33 -9.40
C SER A 150 2.10 10.13 -8.36
N PRO A 151 2.70 11.29 -8.72
CA PRO A 151 3.49 12.04 -7.77
C PRO A 151 2.65 12.54 -6.60
N MET A 152 3.23 12.46 -5.38
CA MET A 152 2.70 13.13 -4.21
C MET A 152 3.81 13.74 -3.36
N VAL A 153 3.50 14.81 -2.65
CA VAL A 153 4.35 15.36 -1.58
C VAL A 153 3.76 14.97 -0.24
N LEU A 154 4.48 14.13 0.50
CA LEU A 154 4.07 13.67 1.83
C LEU A 154 4.43 14.74 2.88
N ARG A 155 3.44 15.25 3.60
CA ARG A 155 3.54 16.38 4.54
C ARG A 155 3.66 15.89 6.00
N TYR A 156 4.86 15.46 6.41
CA TYR A 156 5.11 15.11 7.83
C TYR A 156 5.13 16.33 8.75
N ASP A 157 5.40 17.52 8.23
CA ASP A 157 5.35 18.77 8.96
C ASP A 157 3.95 19.17 9.44
N GLN A 158 2.92 18.67 8.79
CA GLN A 158 1.51 18.89 9.16
C GLN A 158 0.94 17.82 10.07
N LYS A 159 1.69 16.76 10.35
CA LYS A 159 1.23 15.64 11.17
C LYS A 159 1.16 16.02 12.65
N LEU A 160 -0.05 16.05 13.21
CA LEU A 160 -0.30 16.43 14.61
C LEU A 160 0.04 15.30 15.60
N SER A 161 0.14 14.05 15.15
CA SER A 161 0.39 12.91 16.03
C SER A 161 1.74 12.26 15.75
N SER A 162 2.35 11.65 16.77
CA SER A 162 3.55 10.83 16.59
C SER A 162 3.24 9.61 15.70
N SER A 163 4.28 9.13 15.00
CA SER A 163 4.14 7.90 14.20
C SER A 163 3.92 6.69 15.09
N LYS A 164 2.83 5.97 14.86
CA LYS A 164 2.51 4.70 15.54
C LYS A 164 3.24 3.49 14.93
N MET A 165 4.11 3.71 13.94
CA MET A 165 4.89 2.64 13.31
C MET A 165 5.95 2.12 14.27
N VAL A 166 5.88 0.84 14.61
CA VAL A 166 6.94 0.10 15.31
C VAL A 166 7.84 -0.51 14.25
N SER A 167 9.03 0.06 14.08
CA SER A 167 9.96 -0.30 12.99
C SER A 167 10.41 -1.76 13.08
N SER A 168 10.69 -2.28 14.29
CA SER A 168 11.11 -3.67 14.49
C SER A 168 10.06 -4.68 14.04
N ILE A 169 8.79 -4.48 14.40
CA ILE A 169 7.68 -5.35 13.98
C ILE A 169 7.49 -5.31 12.46
N THR A 170 7.56 -4.13 11.86
CA THR A 170 7.43 -3.97 10.42
C THR A 170 8.60 -4.62 9.67
N THR A 171 9.83 -4.47 10.18
CA THR A 171 11.01 -5.12 9.59
C THR A 171 10.91 -6.64 9.66
N LEU A 172 10.52 -7.19 10.81
CA LEU A 172 10.26 -8.63 10.95
C LEU A 172 9.19 -9.10 9.94
N GLY A 173 8.13 -8.33 9.77
CA GLY A 173 7.09 -8.62 8.79
C GLY A 173 7.61 -8.63 7.35
N TYR A 174 8.51 -7.75 6.97
CA TYR A 174 9.13 -7.77 5.63
C TYR A 174 10.00 -9.01 5.42
N ILE A 175 10.77 -9.43 6.42
CA ILE A 175 11.54 -10.67 6.38
C ILE A 175 10.60 -11.88 6.24
N THR A 176 9.51 -11.89 7.02
CA THR A 176 8.48 -12.94 6.92
C THR A 176 7.88 -13.02 5.52
N LEU A 177 7.59 -11.88 4.87
CA LEU A 177 7.10 -11.87 3.48
C LEU A 177 8.11 -12.46 2.51
N VAL A 178 9.43 -12.20 2.69
CA VAL A 178 10.47 -12.82 1.86
C VAL A 178 10.44 -14.33 2.02
N ILE A 179 10.34 -14.84 3.25
CA ILE A 179 10.27 -16.29 3.51
C ILE A 179 9.00 -16.88 2.88
N MET A 180 7.85 -16.22 3.02
CA MET A 180 6.57 -16.74 2.52
C MET A 180 6.46 -16.73 0.99
N TYR A 181 6.96 -15.69 0.32
CA TYR A 181 6.66 -15.45 -1.08
C TYR A 181 7.86 -15.57 -2.03
N TYR A 182 9.08 -15.41 -1.53
CA TYR A 182 10.28 -15.42 -2.35
C TYR A 182 11.13 -16.68 -2.17
N TRP A 183 11.33 -17.15 -0.96
CA TRP A 183 12.30 -18.19 -0.61
C TRP A 183 11.68 -19.47 -0.08
N PRO A 184 12.28 -20.63 -0.45
CA PRO A 184 12.70 -21.08 -1.80
C PRO A 184 11.49 -21.54 -2.63
N PHE A 185 10.32 -21.67 -1.98
CA PHE A 185 9.08 -22.23 -2.52
C PHE A 185 7.98 -21.20 -2.71
N GLY A 186 8.33 -19.90 -2.63
CA GLY A 186 7.36 -18.83 -2.74
C GLY A 186 6.80 -18.68 -4.15
N GLY A 187 5.52 -18.37 -4.25
CA GLY A 187 4.80 -18.20 -5.52
C GLY A 187 5.10 -16.88 -6.27
N TRP A 188 6.14 -16.14 -5.87
CA TRP A 188 6.49 -14.87 -6.51
C TRP A 188 7.17 -15.01 -7.88
N LYS A 189 7.79 -16.14 -8.16
CA LYS A 189 8.55 -16.39 -9.41
C LYS A 189 7.65 -16.65 -10.60
#